data_c15d03bacbc1a9d307bfff980c4aeaf4
#
_entry.id   c15d03bacbc1a9d307bfff980c4aeaf4
#
_cell.length_a   1.000
_cell.length_b   1.000
_cell.length_c   1.000
_cell.angle_alpha   90.00
_cell.angle_beta   90.00
_cell.angle_gamma   90.00
#
_symmetry.space_group_name_H-M   'P 1'
#
loop_
_entity.id
_entity.type
_entity.pdbx_description
1 polymer ?
#
loop_
_entity_poly.entity_id
_entity_poly.type
_entity_poly.pdbx_seq_one_letter_code
_entity_poly.pdbx_strand_id
1 'polypeptide(L)'
;MKINDVIKKCIKIPGISIKQAEYSMELILNTKEGKGSMTFFSLFPGLSLAYIFINSPTWTAPDLRSDSSITKGPLLLNYCVTGRCEMILNNQNFVYIKDRELSLTECFAQKEYVYPKRIYEGLEFFIDIDTFTLENTWVQNEFSIDFRKISEMFCPHGSTYISTATHETEEILKKLWELYDFPASFAVIQMKIYNARFILSTTKFGGYP
;
A
#
# COMPACT_ATOMS: atom_id res chain seq x y z
N MET A 1 9.91 -3.09 -9.34
CA MET A 1 9.04 -4.28 -9.58
C MET A 1 7.62 -3.80 -9.83
N LYS A 2 6.98 -4.23 -10.92
CA LYS A 2 5.60 -3.81 -11.21
C LYS A 2 4.62 -4.53 -10.27
N ILE A 3 3.56 -3.85 -9.82
CA ILE A 3 2.50 -4.42 -8.98
C ILE A 3 1.95 -5.73 -9.54
N ASN A 4 1.81 -5.82 -10.87
CA ASN A 4 1.36 -7.02 -11.57
C ASN A 4 2.24 -8.25 -11.32
N ASP A 5 3.53 -8.07 -11.01
CA ASP A 5 4.44 -9.18 -10.73
C ASP A 5 4.26 -9.69 -9.30
N VAL A 6 3.98 -8.79 -8.35
CA VAL A 6 3.59 -9.15 -6.97
C VAL A 6 2.31 -9.98 -7.01
N ILE A 7 1.32 -9.50 -7.74
CA ILE A 7 0.02 -10.13 -7.88
C ILE A 7 0.14 -11.52 -8.50
N LYS A 8 0.89 -11.68 -9.60
CA LYS A 8 1.14 -12.99 -10.21
C LYS A 8 1.78 -14.00 -9.26
N LYS A 9 2.58 -13.52 -8.30
CA LYS A 9 3.16 -14.38 -7.25
C LYS A 9 2.15 -14.75 -6.17
N CYS A 10 1.23 -13.83 -5.82
CA CYS A 10 0.14 -14.10 -4.88
C CYS A 10 -0.81 -15.19 -5.35
N ILE A 11 -1.08 -15.30 -6.67
CA ILE A 11 -1.98 -16.34 -7.23
C ILE A 11 -1.47 -17.76 -6.96
N LYS A 12 -0.17 -17.94 -6.78
CA LYS A 12 0.43 -19.26 -6.51
C LYS A 12 0.23 -19.70 -5.06
N ILE A 13 -0.35 -18.85 -4.21
CA ILE A 13 -0.59 -19.14 -2.80
C ILE A 13 -1.94 -19.86 -2.68
N PRO A 14 -2.01 -21.03 -2.03
CA PRO A 14 -3.26 -21.74 -1.84
C PRO A 14 -4.32 -20.87 -1.15
N GLY A 15 -5.55 -20.90 -1.66
CA GLY A 15 -6.66 -20.11 -1.12
C GLY A 15 -6.71 -18.67 -1.62
N ILE A 16 -5.80 -18.24 -2.50
CA ILE A 16 -5.87 -16.95 -3.17
C ILE A 16 -6.37 -17.12 -4.60
N SER A 17 -7.36 -16.31 -4.97
CA SER A 17 -7.86 -16.18 -6.34
C SER A 17 -7.85 -14.71 -6.78
N ILE A 18 -7.92 -14.51 -8.11
CA ILE A 18 -7.98 -13.15 -8.70
C ILE A 18 -9.27 -12.97 -9.44
N LYS A 19 -9.87 -11.79 -9.26
CA LYS A 19 -10.97 -11.29 -10.07
C LYS A 19 -10.54 -9.99 -10.75
N GLN A 20 -10.61 -9.97 -12.07
CA GLN A 20 -10.29 -8.78 -12.87
C GLN A 20 -11.57 -8.06 -13.25
N ALA A 21 -11.59 -6.74 -13.10
CA ALA A 21 -12.63 -5.84 -13.61
C ALA A 21 -11.97 -4.76 -14.48
N GLU A 22 -12.78 -3.93 -15.12
CA GLU A 22 -12.30 -2.89 -16.05
C GLU A 22 -11.33 -1.91 -15.39
N TYR A 23 -11.64 -1.47 -14.16
CA TYR A 23 -10.86 -0.44 -13.44
C TYR A 23 -10.15 -0.96 -12.19
N SER A 24 -10.33 -2.23 -11.86
CA SER A 24 -9.79 -2.80 -10.63
C SER A 24 -9.39 -4.25 -10.81
N MET A 25 -8.56 -4.71 -9.88
CA MET A 25 -8.21 -6.11 -9.73
C MET A 25 -8.30 -6.47 -8.26
N GLU A 26 -8.97 -7.56 -7.96
CA GLU A 26 -9.20 -8.04 -6.61
C GLU A 26 -8.46 -9.35 -6.37
N LEU A 27 -7.62 -9.40 -5.33
CA LEU A 27 -7.11 -10.63 -4.73
C LEU A 27 -8.10 -11.05 -3.64
N ILE A 28 -8.58 -12.28 -3.72
CA ILE A 28 -9.55 -12.83 -2.77
C ILE A 28 -8.87 -13.97 -2.00
N LEU A 29 -8.77 -13.80 -0.69
CA LEU A 29 -8.39 -14.86 0.24
C LEU A 29 -9.63 -15.62 0.67
N ASN A 30 -9.62 -16.94 0.52
CA ASN A 30 -10.67 -17.83 1.03
C ASN A 30 -10.03 -19.14 1.50
N THR A 31 -9.82 -19.25 2.79
CA THR A 31 -9.21 -20.41 3.44
C THR A 31 -10.13 -20.95 4.54
N LYS A 32 -9.76 -22.08 5.14
CA LYS A 32 -10.46 -22.61 6.32
C LYS A 32 -10.34 -21.69 7.54
N GLU A 33 -9.26 -20.90 7.59
CA GLU A 33 -8.95 -20.02 8.73
C GLU A 33 -9.62 -18.65 8.64
N GLY A 34 -9.97 -18.21 7.41
CA GLY A 34 -10.61 -16.91 7.23
C GLY A 34 -10.74 -16.48 5.78
N LYS A 35 -11.23 -15.27 5.62
CA LYS A 35 -11.51 -14.63 4.34
C LYS A 35 -10.88 -13.23 4.32
N GLY A 36 -10.66 -12.71 3.12
CA GLY A 36 -10.21 -11.34 2.93
C GLY A 36 -10.16 -10.95 1.46
N SER A 37 -9.95 -9.68 1.21
CA SER A 37 -9.70 -9.18 -0.13
C SER A 37 -8.74 -7.99 -0.13
N MET A 38 -8.05 -7.83 -1.26
CA MET A 38 -7.30 -6.61 -1.61
C MET A 38 -7.75 -6.18 -3.01
N THR A 39 -8.40 -5.03 -3.09
CA THR A 39 -8.88 -4.47 -4.36
C THR A 39 -7.98 -3.35 -4.82
N PHE A 40 -7.27 -3.56 -5.91
CA PHE A 40 -6.30 -2.63 -6.48
C PHE A 40 -6.92 -1.75 -7.55
N PHE A 41 -6.63 -0.46 -7.49
CA PHE A 41 -6.93 0.54 -8.51
C PHE A 41 -5.62 1.15 -9.01
N SER A 42 -5.38 1.10 -10.32
CA SER A 42 -4.27 1.82 -10.93
C SER A 42 -4.64 3.29 -11.09
N LEU A 43 -3.95 4.19 -10.40
CA LEU A 43 -4.27 5.62 -10.39
C LEU A 43 -3.44 6.38 -11.43
N PHE A 44 -2.13 6.20 -11.38
CA PHE A 44 -1.16 6.77 -12.31
C PHE A 44 -0.14 5.69 -12.68
N PRO A 45 0.59 5.84 -13.79
CA PRO A 45 1.75 4.99 -14.05
C PRO A 45 2.67 4.96 -12.82
N GLY A 46 2.97 3.78 -12.30
CA GLY A 46 3.78 3.61 -11.09
C GLY A 46 3.08 3.87 -9.75
N LEU A 47 1.79 4.23 -9.73
CA LEU A 47 1.03 4.43 -8.49
C LEU A 47 -0.29 3.65 -8.50
N SER A 48 -0.46 2.77 -7.53
CA SER A 48 -1.70 2.03 -7.30
C SER A 48 -2.16 2.19 -5.86
N LEU A 49 -3.47 2.17 -5.66
CA LEU A 49 -4.14 2.15 -4.36
C LEU A 49 -4.83 0.81 -4.17
N ALA A 50 -4.66 0.19 -3.02
CA ALA A 50 -5.38 -1.01 -2.63
C ALA A 50 -6.26 -0.75 -1.40
N TYR A 51 -7.48 -1.28 -1.44
CA TYR A 51 -8.36 -1.41 -0.29
C TYR A 51 -8.21 -2.82 0.27
N ILE A 52 -8.01 -2.91 1.57
CA ILE A 52 -7.72 -4.18 2.25
C ILE A 52 -8.83 -4.46 3.25
N PHE A 53 -9.44 -5.64 3.15
CA PHE A 53 -10.44 -6.15 4.06
C PHE A 53 -10.05 -7.57 4.46
N ILE A 54 -9.65 -7.77 5.70
CA ILE A 54 -9.22 -9.08 6.22
C ILE A 54 -10.09 -9.48 7.41
N ASN A 55 -10.59 -10.71 7.36
CA ASN A 55 -11.16 -11.43 8.48
C ASN A 55 -10.51 -12.82 8.54
N SER A 56 -9.25 -12.83 8.90
CA SER A 56 -8.38 -14.01 8.99
C SER A 56 -7.29 -13.74 10.01
N PRO A 57 -6.77 -14.76 10.71
CA PRO A 57 -5.62 -14.56 11.58
C PRO A 57 -4.35 -14.21 10.82
N THR A 58 -4.24 -14.65 9.56
CA THR A 58 -3.04 -14.45 8.74
C THR A 58 -3.39 -14.21 7.27
N TRP A 59 -2.44 -13.59 6.57
CA TRP A 59 -2.37 -13.51 5.12
C TRP A 59 -0.96 -13.87 4.69
N THR A 60 -0.81 -14.89 3.85
CA THR A 60 0.51 -15.35 3.41
C THR A 60 1.14 -14.35 2.45
N ALA A 61 2.32 -13.88 2.79
CA ALA A 61 3.10 -13.01 1.91
C ALA A 61 3.69 -13.82 0.73
N PRO A 62 3.73 -13.23 -0.49
CA PRO A 62 4.42 -13.87 -1.60
C PRO A 62 5.93 -13.93 -1.32
N ASP A 63 6.57 -15.03 -1.70
CA ASP A 63 8.04 -15.11 -1.64
C ASP A 63 8.64 -14.31 -2.78
N LEU A 64 9.09 -13.11 -2.49
CA LEU A 64 9.72 -12.20 -3.44
C LEU A 64 11.24 -12.41 -3.57
N ARG A 65 11.85 -13.22 -2.67
CA ARG A 65 13.29 -13.42 -2.62
C ARG A 65 13.83 -14.35 -3.71
N SER A 66 12.96 -15.14 -4.34
CA SER A 66 13.36 -16.06 -5.42
C SER A 66 13.77 -15.35 -6.71
N ASP A 67 13.60 -14.03 -6.78
CA ASP A 67 13.96 -13.23 -7.94
C ASP A 67 15.13 -12.31 -7.59
N SER A 68 16.35 -12.81 -7.84
CA SER A 68 17.61 -12.08 -7.57
C SER A 68 17.76 -10.77 -8.36
N SER A 69 16.87 -10.52 -9.31
CA SER A 69 16.82 -9.25 -10.07
C SER A 69 16.12 -8.11 -9.34
N ILE A 70 15.38 -8.40 -8.25
CA ILE A 70 14.66 -7.38 -7.48
C ILE A 70 15.61 -6.82 -6.43
N THR A 71 16.31 -5.74 -6.77
CA THR A 71 17.18 -5.02 -5.85
C THR A 71 16.42 -4.06 -4.92
N LYS A 72 15.27 -3.54 -5.36
CA LYS A 72 14.38 -2.67 -4.59
C LYS A 72 12.92 -3.02 -4.86
N GLY A 73 12.13 -3.11 -3.79
CA GLY A 73 10.67 -3.21 -3.88
C GLY A 73 10.03 -1.86 -4.19
N PRO A 74 8.71 -1.81 -4.45
CA PRO A 74 7.99 -0.55 -4.44
C PRO A 74 8.03 0.06 -3.05
N LEU A 75 7.93 1.38 -2.98
CA LEU A 75 7.65 2.07 -1.74
C LEU A 75 6.19 1.79 -1.38
N LEU A 76 5.97 1.25 -0.19
CA LEU A 76 4.65 0.93 0.34
C LEU A 76 4.28 1.92 1.42
N LEU A 77 3.15 2.60 1.25
CA LEU A 77 2.54 3.38 2.30
C LEU A 77 1.25 2.71 2.70
N ASN A 78 1.17 2.25 3.95
CA ASN A 78 0.00 1.57 4.50
C ASN A 78 -0.65 2.44 5.58
N TYR A 79 -1.98 2.56 5.53
CA TYR A 79 -2.80 3.22 6.55
C TYR A 79 -3.79 2.23 7.13
N CYS A 80 -3.72 2.01 8.44
CA CYS A 80 -4.66 1.16 9.16
C CYS A 80 -5.92 1.94 9.52
N VAL A 81 -7.05 1.59 8.90
CA VAL A 81 -8.37 2.14 9.23
C VAL A 81 -8.90 1.48 10.50
N THR A 82 -8.82 0.15 10.57
CA THR A 82 -9.31 -0.64 11.71
C THR A 82 -8.47 -1.89 11.90
N GLY A 83 -8.13 -2.21 13.12
CA GLY A 83 -7.48 -3.45 13.51
C GLY A 83 -6.00 -3.31 13.84
N ARG A 84 -5.27 -4.39 13.61
CA ARG A 84 -3.81 -4.43 13.82
C ARG A 84 -3.21 -5.45 12.84
N CYS A 85 -2.13 -5.05 12.20
CA CYS A 85 -1.31 -5.92 11.37
C CYS A 85 0.10 -6.00 11.94
N GLU A 86 0.63 -7.20 12.08
CA GLU A 86 1.99 -7.49 12.51
C GLU A 86 2.72 -8.23 11.39
N MET A 87 3.99 -7.90 11.16
CA MET A 87 4.78 -8.49 10.08
C MET A 87 6.26 -8.53 10.40
N ILE A 88 6.95 -9.53 9.85
CA ILE A 88 8.41 -9.57 9.80
C ILE A 88 8.79 -9.22 8.36
N LEU A 89 9.54 -8.14 8.19
CA LEU A 89 9.98 -7.66 6.89
C LEU A 89 11.19 -8.44 6.38
N ASN A 90 11.47 -8.34 5.09
CA ASN A 90 12.60 -9.02 4.45
C ASN A 90 13.98 -8.58 4.98
N ASN A 91 14.07 -7.45 5.67
CA ASN A 91 15.26 -7.01 6.43
C ASN A 91 15.28 -7.50 7.89
N GLN A 92 14.39 -8.44 8.25
CA GLN A 92 14.21 -9.03 9.58
C GLN A 92 13.69 -8.08 10.67
N ASN A 93 13.26 -6.87 10.30
CA ASN A 93 12.60 -5.98 11.24
C ASN A 93 11.19 -6.48 11.54
N PHE A 94 10.84 -6.48 12.83
CA PHE A 94 9.47 -6.69 13.26
C PHE A 94 8.73 -5.35 13.25
N VAL A 95 7.60 -5.31 12.58
CA VAL A 95 6.77 -4.12 12.41
C VAL A 95 5.33 -4.45 12.74
N TYR A 96 4.65 -3.55 13.40
CA TYR A 96 3.20 -3.59 13.51
C TYR A 96 2.60 -2.20 13.28
N ILE A 97 1.40 -2.19 12.78
CA ILE A 97 0.58 -0.99 12.65
C ILE A 97 -0.81 -1.26 13.23
N LYS A 98 -1.43 -0.24 13.78
CA LYS A 98 -2.76 -0.28 14.38
C LYS A 98 -3.61 0.90 13.90
N ASP A 99 -4.85 0.97 14.41
CA ASP A 99 -5.81 2.01 14.06
C ASP A 99 -5.18 3.40 13.99
N ARG A 100 -5.41 4.10 12.87
CA ARG A 100 -4.96 5.47 12.57
C ARG A 100 -3.45 5.64 12.41
N GLU A 101 -2.71 4.56 12.31
CA GLU A 101 -1.27 4.61 12.02
C GLU A 101 -0.99 4.45 10.53
N LEU A 102 0.06 5.14 10.11
CA LEU A 102 0.69 5.05 8.80
C LEU A 102 2.01 4.33 8.94
N SER A 103 2.33 3.47 7.99
CA SER A 103 3.69 2.97 7.81
C SER A 103 4.18 3.24 6.40
N LEU A 104 5.47 3.59 6.28
CA LEU A 104 6.17 3.73 5.01
C LEU A 104 7.35 2.77 5.00
N THR A 105 7.48 1.95 3.96
CA THR A 105 8.55 0.95 3.85
C THR A 105 8.86 0.60 2.40
N GLU A 106 10.10 0.23 2.12
CA GLU A 106 10.52 -0.42 0.87
C GLU A 106 10.54 -1.96 0.98
N CYS A 107 10.16 -2.49 2.14
CA CYS A 107 10.27 -3.90 2.46
C CYS A 107 8.92 -4.61 2.40
N PHE A 108 8.97 -5.90 2.05
CA PHE A 108 7.82 -6.79 2.08
C PHE A 108 7.89 -7.74 3.28
N ALA A 109 6.74 -8.23 3.72
CA ALA A 109 6.70 -9.29 4.72
C ALA A 109 7.44 -10.55 4.23
N GLN A 110 8.17 -11.20 5.13
CA GLN A 110 8.99 -12.37 4.78
C GLN A 110 8.17 -13.64 4.58
N LYS A 111 7.11 -13.80 5.36
CA LYS A 111 6.30 -15.03 5.38
C LYS A 111 4.82 -14.71 5.28
N GLU A 112 4.32 -14.06 6.29
CA GLU A 112 2.89 -13.78 6.44
C GLU A 112 2.68 -12.47 7.19
N TYR A 113 1.53 -11.90 6.95
CA TYR A 113 0.95 -10.84 7.78
C TYR A 113 0.10 -11.51 8.84
N VAL A 114 0.24 -11.08 10.09
CA VAL A 114 -0.51 -11.59 11.24
C VAL A 114 -1.51 -10.53 11.69
N TYR A 115 -2.75 -10.95 11.89
CA TYR A 115 -3.84 -10.09 12.35
C TYR A 115 -4.37 -10.60 13.69
N PRO A 116 -3.84 -10.12 14.84
CA PRO A 116 -4.15 -10.69 16.16
C PRO A 116 -5.63 -10.66 16.51
N LYS A 117 -6.37 -9.65 16.01
CA LYS A 117 -7.82 -9.52 16.20
C LYS A 117 -8.63 -10.14 15.05
N ARG A 118 -7.99 -10.81 14.10
CA ARG A 118 -8.55 -11.35 12.85
C ARG A 118 -9.10 -10.29 11.90
N ILE A 119 -9.47 -9.10 12.34
CA ILE A 119 -10.01 -8.02 11.52
C ILE A 119 -8.90 -7.02 11.26
N TYR A 120 -8.75 -6.69 9.97
CA TYR A 120 -7.91 -5.61 9.51
C TYR A 120 -8.54 -4.96 8.28
N GLU A 121 -8.66 -3.64 8.33
CA GLU A 121 -9.11 -2.80 7.23
C GLU A 121 -8.09 -1.70 7.01
N GLY A 122 -7.74 -1.44 5.75
CA GLY A 122 -6.71 -0.46 5.46
C GLY A 122 -6.63 -0.04 4.00
N LEU A 123 -5.86 1.02 3.79
CA LEU A 123 -5.45 1.52 2.48
C LEU A 123 -3.97 1.27 2.30
N GLU A 124 -3.56 0.77 1.15
CA GLU A 124 -2.16 0.59 0.82
C GLU A 124 -1.83 1.19 -0.53
N PHE A 125 -0.82 2.06 -0.56
CA PHE A 125 -0.33 2.70 -1.77
C PHE A 125 0.96 2.00 -2.19
N PHE A 126 0.98 1.53 -3.43
CA PHE A 126 2.13 0.91 -4.07
C PHE A 126 2.75 1.90 -5.04
N ILE A 127 3.98 2.31 -4.78
CA ILE A 127 4.68 3.34 -5.54
C ILE A 127 5.93 2.72 -6.17
N ASP A 128 5.87 2.43 -7.46
CA ASP A 128 7.05 2.12 -8.26
C ASP A 128 7.74 3.45 -8.58
N ILE A 129 8.74 3.79 -7.78
CA ILE A 129 9.40 5.11 -7.81
C ILE A 129 9.96 5.42 -9.20
N ASP A 130 10.58 4.44 -9.86
CA ASP A 130 11.21 4.66 -11.15
C ASP A 130 10.16 4.91 -12.25
N THR A 131 9.12 4.07 -12.31
CA THR A 131 8.02 4.26 -13.26
C THR A 131 7.27 5.57 -12.99
N PHE A 132 6.98 5.88 -11.72
CA PHE A 132 6.27 7.11 -11.36
C PHE A 132 7.08 8.34 -11.76
N THR A 133 8.39 8.33 -11.48
CA THR A 133 9.29 9.45 -11.81
C THR A 133 9.39 9.69 -13.31
N LEU A 134 9.45 8.63 -14.11
CA LEU A 134 9.56 8.75 -15.58
C LEU A 134 8.27 9.22 -16.24
N GLU A 135 7.13 8.69 -15.79
CA GLU A 135 5.85 8.85 -16.48
C GLU A 135 5.00 10.03 -15.98
N ASN A 136 5.34 10.56 -14.76
CA ASN A 136 4.55 11.61 -14.11
C ASN A 136 5.39 12.83 -13.72
N THR A 137 6.25 13.29 -14.63
CA THR A 137 7.12 14.47 -14.40
C THR A 137 6.32 15.72 -14.04
N TRP A 138 5.12 15.88 -14.61
CA TRP A 138 4.22 16.99 -14.31
C TRP A 138 3.77 17.00 -12.84
N VAL A 139 3.49 15.83 -12.24
CA VAL A 139 3.12 15.72 -10.82
C VAL A 139 4.27 16.17 -9.95
N GLN A 140 5.49 15.76 -10.30
CA GLN A 140 6.69 16.15 -9.55
C GLN A 140 6.93 17.66 -9.62
N ASN A 141 6.79 18.25 -10.80
CA ASN A 141 7.03 19.68 -11.00
C ASN A 141 5.96 20.55 -10.32
N GLU A 142 4.68 20.21 -10.50
CA GLU A 142 3.57 20.98 -9.96
C GLU A 142 3.45 20.86 -8.43
N PHE A 143 3.76 19.69 -7.89
CA PHE A 143 3.57 19.40 -6.45
C PHE A 143 4.86 19.25 -5.66
N SER A 144 6.03 19.38 -6.33
CA SER A 144 7.35 19.21 -5.72
C SER A 144 7.53 17.87 -4.98
N ILE A 145 6.89 16.80 -5.52
CA ILE A 145 6.91 15.47 -4.91
C ILE A 145 8.08 14.67 -5.48
N ASP A 146 8.97 14.23 -4.61
CA ASP A 146 10.08 13.35 -4.95
C ASP A 146 10.05 12.12 -4.03
N PHE A 147 9.43 11.03 -4.52
CA PHE A 147 9.33 9.78 -3.74
C PHE A 147 10.69 9.15 -3.44
N ARG A 148 11.73 9.44 -4.21
CA ARG A 148 13.08 8.97 -3.91
C ARG A 148 13.63 9.65 -2.67
N LYS A 149 13.50 10.98 -2.59
CA LYS A 149 13.86 11.71 -1.38
C LYS A 149 13.03 11.32 -0.17
N ILE A 150 11.71 11.08 -0.37
CA ILE A 150 10.82 10.60 0.70
C ILE A 150 11.32 9.24 1.20
N SER A 151 11.62 8.30 0.30
CA SER A 151 12.16 6.99 0.68
C SER A 151 13.50 7.12 1.42
N GLU A 152 14.44 7.89 0.91
CA GLU A 152 15.74 8.12 1.55
C GLU A 152 15.63 8.76 2.95
N MET A 153 14.66 9.65 3.13
CA MET A 153 14.44 10.36 4.40
C MET A 153 13.77 9.48 5.45
N PHE A 154 12.72 8.75 5.06
CA PHE A 154 11.88 8.01 6.00
C PHE A 154 12.19 6.51 6.08
N CYS A 155 12.83 5.95 5.05
CA CYS A 155 13.21 4.53 4.99
C CYS A 155 14.73 4.34 4.82
N PRO A 156 15.61 5.08 5.54
CA PRO A 156 17.05 4.94 5.37
C PRO A 156 17.47 3.50 5.64
N HIS A 157 18.29 2.93 4.76
CA HIS A 157 18.79 1.56 4.84
C HIS A 157 17.69 0.48 4.90
N GLY A 158 16.51 0.75 4.28
CA GLY A 158 15.38 -0.17 4.29
C GLY A 158 14.65 -0.23 5.64
N SER A 159 14.81 0.78 6.48
CA SER A 159 14.01 0.91 7.70
C SER A 159 12.53 1.16 7.36
N THR A 160 11.67 0.97 8.34
CA THR A 160 10.25 1.30 8.25
C THR A 160 9.96 2.51 9.12
N TYR A 161 9.31 3.49 8.55
CA TYR A 161 8.78 4.64 9.28
C TYR A 161 7.33 4.36 9.69
N ILE A 162 6.99 4.65 10.94
CA ILE A 162 5.63 4.53 11.47
C ILE A 162 5.27 5.83 12.18
N SER A 163 4.08 6.34 11.92
CA SER A 163 3.53 7.50 12.61
C SER A 163 2.01 7.43 12.71
N THR A 164 1.45 8.16 13.64
CA THR A 164 0.01 8.42 13.67
C THR A 164 -0.34 9.44 12.58
N ALA A 165 -1.42 9.21 11.84
CA ALA A 165 -1.90 10.16 10.85
C ALA A 165 -2.28 11.49 11.52
N THR A 166 -1.90 12.62 10.91
CA THR A 166 -2.40 13.93 11.33
C THR A 166 -3.88 14.06 11.00
N HIS A 167 -4.56 14.99 11.64
CA HIS A 167 -5.98 15.24 11.37
C HIS A 167 -6.23 15.54 9.88
N GLU A 168 -5.40 16.39 9.25
CA GLU A 168 -5.51 16.70 7.81
C GLU A 168 -5.33 15.45 6.94
N THR A 169 -4.35 14.63 7.25
CA THR A 169 -4.08 13.37 6.53
C THR A 169 -5.23 12.38 6.70
N GLU A 170 -5.74 12.25 7.92
CA GLU A 170 -6.83 11.34 8.25
C GLU A 170 -8.13 11.71 7.50
N GLU A 171 -8.47 12.99 7.40
CA GLU A 171 -9.62 13.48 6.64
C GLU A 171 -9.53 13.10 5.15
N ILE A 172 -8.34 13.20 4.56
CA ILE A 172 -8.13 12.80 3.16
C ILE A 172 -8.25 11.28 3.00
N LEU A 173 -7.63 10.50 3.89
CA LEU A 173 -7.68 9.04 3.86
C LEU A 173 -9.09 8.51 4.10
N LYS A 174 -9.87 9.16 4.97
CA LYS A 174 -11.28 8.86 5.16
C LYS A 174 -12.09 9.08 3.89
N LYS A 175 -11.87 10.18 3.17
CA LYS A 175 -12.51 10.42 1.88
C LYS A 175 -12.13 9.37 0.85
N LEU A 176 -10.86 8.96 0.80
CA LEU A 176 -10.43 7.85 -0.06
C LEU A 176 -11.13 6.54 0.33
N TRP A 177 -11.25 6.25 1.62
CA TRP A 177 -11.93 5.05 2.11
C TRP A 177 -13.40 5.00 1.68
N GLU A 178 -14.13 6.11 1.83
CA GLU A 178 -15.53 6.23 1.44
C GLU A 178 -15.76 5.99 -0.06
N LEU A 179 -14.75 6.19 -0.93
CA LEU A 179 -14.88 6.00 -2.38
C LEU A 179 -15.02 4.54 -2.80
N TYR A 180 -14.70 3.58 -1.93
CA TYR A 180 -14.84 2.17 -2.24
C TYR A 180 -16.27 1.76 -2.59
N ASP A 181 -17.27 2.39 -1.99
CA ASP A 181 -18.69 2.10 -2.17
C ASP A 181 -19.30 2.75 -3.44
N PHE A 182 -18.53 3.58 -4.14
CA PHE A 182 -19.02 4.25 -5.35
C PHE A 182 -18.73 3.42 -6.62
N PRO A 183 -19.47 3.68 -7.73
CA PRO A 183 -19.15 3.07 -9.02
C PRO A 183 -17.69 3.30 -9.41
N ALA A 184 -17.01 2.24 -9.82
CA ALA A 184 -15.55 2.25 -10.03
C ALA A 184 -15.07 3.35 -10.99
N SER A 185 -15.82 3.65 -12.06
CA SER A 185 -15.48 4.71 -13.02
C SER A 185 -15.44 6.11 -12.36
N PHE A 186 -16.39 6.41 -11.48
CA PHE A 186 -16.41 7.65 -10.72
C PHE A 186 -15.36 7.66 -9.63
N ALA A 187 -15.26 6.55 -8.88
CA ALA A 187 -14.31 6.40 -7.78
C ALA A 187 -12.86 6.63 -8.22
N VAL A 188 -12.44 6.05 -9.35
CA VAL A 188 -11.06 6.20 -9.86
C VAL A 188 -10.70 7.67 -10.15
N ILE A 189 -11.62 8.46 -10.70
CA ILE A 189 -11.38 9.90 -10.94
C ILE A 189 -11.19 10.63 -9.61
N GLN A 190 -12.07 10.40 -8.63
CA GLN A 190 -11.99 11.02 -7.31
C GLN A 190 -10.75 10.55 -6.54
N MET A 191 -10.40 9.26 -6.63
CA MET A 191 -9.17 8.72 -6.04
C MET A 191 -7.93 9.44 -6.55
N LYS A 192 -7.84 9.76 -7.84
CA LYS A 192 -6.72 10.52 -8.40
C LYS A 192 -6.60 11.91 -7.78
N ILE A 193 -7.73 12.60 -7.59
CA ILE A 193 -7.77 13.94 -6.99
C ILE A 193 -7.35 13.90 -5.52
N TYR A 194 -7.92 12.97 -4.73
CA TYR A 194 -7.58 12.86 -3.31
C TYR A 194 -6.17 12.32 -3.08
N ASN A 195 -5.66 11.45 -3.97
CA ASN A 195 -4.28 11.01 -3.91
C ASN A 195 -3.29 12.16 -4.10
N ALA A 196 -3.52 13.04 -5.07
CA ALA A 196 -2.69 14.22 -5.24
C ALA A 196 -2.68 15.09 -3.96
N ARG A 197 -3.84 15.28 -3.32
CA ARG A 197 -3.96 16.00 -2.03
C ARG A 197 -3.24 15.27 -0.89
N PHE A 198 -3.38 13.94 -0.82
CA PHE A 198 -2.72 13.13 0.21
C PHE A 198 -1.21 13.24 0.12
N ILE A 199 -0.66 13.07 -1.08
CA ILE A 199 0.78 13.20 -1.31
C ILE A 199 1.26 14.61 -0.92
N LEU A 200 0.51 15.67 -1.25
CA LEU A 200 0.80 17.03 -0.82
C LEU A 200 0.80 17.18 0.71
N SER A 201 -0.11 16.52 1.41
CA SER A 201 -0.11 16.58 2.89
C SER A 201 1.09 15.88 3.50
N THR A 202 1.55 14.77 2.90
CA THR A 202 2.71 14.02 3.40
C THR A 202 4.04 14.76 3.19
N THR A 203 4.15 15.62 2.19
CA THR A 203 5.35 16.46 1.99
C THR A 203 5.51 17.53 3.07
N LYS A 204 4.43 17.89 3.77
CA LYS A 204 4.48 18.82 4.91
C LYS A 204 4.98 18.18 6.21
N PHE A 205 5.11 16.84 6.29
CA PHE A 205 5.71 16.16 7.46
C PHE A 205 7.20 16.46 7.64
N GLY A 206 7.87 16.91 6.60
CA GLY A 206 9.22 17.45 6.66
C GLY A 206 9.20 18.95 6.89
N GLY A 207 8.64 19.43 8.02
CA GLY A 207 8.94 20.76 8.48
C GLY A 207 10.44 20.88 8.61
N TYR A 208 11.09 21.52 7.63
CA TYR A 208 12.50 21.89 7.73
C TYR A 208 12.66 22.71 9.00
N PRO A 209 13.72 22.43 9.82
CA PRO A 209 14.13 23.35 10.85
C PRO A 209 14.57 24.66 10.26
#